data_9d4eefe8e86032d930d34b00168486f5
#
_entry.id   9d4eefe8e86032d930d34b00168486f5
#
_cell.length_a   1.000
_cell.length_b   1.000
_cell.length_c   1.000
_cell.angle_alpha   90.00
_cell.angle_beta   90.00
_cell.angle_gamma   90.00
#
_symmetry.space_group_name_H-M   'P 1'
#
loop_
_entity.id
_entity.type
_entity.pdbx_description
1 polymer ?
#
loop_
_entity_poly.entity_id
_entity_poly.type
_entity_poly.pdbx_seq_one_letter_code
_entity_poly.pdbx_strand_id
1 'polypeptide(L)'
;MLLRVLLFFLVTVVSAIPVDNVIIDDTPTEEDGAAVARTLVNRESLANVNTIKLIKQSDGTTLHLPVSAVEYYADCDNDGDPYWLVIDIGGPNQNIIKGSPFSFTIRVGDHPKYDKDVSDEYPGSIDGSVAGSPRVQLTGSLRSIYFDNPFDPKKLALEKCFLQRHPDASAWLPSNYLSPHKSHWAKLKVDGAYLIGGFGGRGYIGEIDSELYHSADIIE
;
A
#
# COMPACT_ATOMS: atom_id res chain seq x y z
N MET A 1 -54.53 -55.26 34.42
CA MET A 1 -53.17 -55.63 33.90
C MET A 1 -52.48 -54.36 33.47
N LEU A 2 -51.69 -53.77 34.41
CA LEU A 2 -51.01 -52.49 34.18
C LEU A 2 -49.63 -52.80 33.63
N LEU A 3 -49.34 -52.30 32.38
CA LEU A 3 -48.03 -52.37 31.72
C LEU A 3 -47.21 -51.16 32.21
N ARG A 4 -46.17 -51.37 33.02
CA ARG A 4 -45.20 -50.36 33.40
C ARG A 4 -44.12 -50.27 32.28
N VAL A 5 -44.12 -49.14 31.58
CA VAL A 5 -43.01 -48.77 30.64
C VAL A 5 -41.89 -48.19 31.48
N LEU A 6 -40.74 -48.84 31.49
CA LEU A 6 -39.51 -48.36 32.11
C LEU A 6 -38.74 -47.51 31.08
N LEU A 7 -38.68 -46.20 31.32
CA LEU A 7 -37.92 -45.29 30.49
C LEU A 7 -36.47 -45.28 31.02
N PHE A 8 -35.53 -45.82 30.23
CA PHE A 8 -34.08 -45.66 30.49
C PHE A 8 -33.61 -44.35 29.93
N PHE A 9 -33.20 -43.43 30.83
CA PHE A 9 -32.43 -42.25 30.40
C PHE A 9 -30.97 -42.64 30.26
N LEU A 10 -30.48 -42.59 29.01
CA LEU A 10 -29.03 -42.69 28.70
C LEU A 10 -28.42 -41.34 28.99
N VAL A 11 -27.69 -41.20 30.08
CA VAL A 11 -26.85 -40.02 30.34
C VAL A 11 -25.52 -40.21 29.62
N THR A 12 -25.35 -39.53 28.50
CA THR A 12 -24.06 -39.42 27.84
C THR A 12 -23.21 -38.42 28.61
N VAL A 13 -22.19 -38.89 29.31
CA VAL A 13 -21.16 -38.04 29.88
C VAL A 13 -20.22 -37.60 28.72
N VAL A 14 -20.35 -36.36 28.29
CA VAL A 14 -19.37 -35.75 27.39
C VAL A 14 -18.16 -35.37 28.25
N SER A 15 -17.12 -36.16 28.17
CA SER A 15 -15.79 -35.76 28.71
C SER A 15 -15.30 -34.59 27.90
N ALA A 16 -15.27 -33.41 28.49
CA ALA A 16 -14.52 -32.28 27.95
C ALA A 16 -13.04 -32.65 28.01
N ILE A 17 -12.42 -32.85 26.84
CA ILE A 17 -10.97 -32.93 26.71
C ILE A 17 -10.46 -31.55 27.08
N PRO A 18 -9.55 -31.36 28.05
CA PRO A 18 -8.89 -30.08 28.25
C PRO A 18 -8.13 -29.76 26.97
N VAL A 19 -8.56 -28.75 26.26
CA VAL A 19 -7.74 -28.11 25.23
C VAL A 19 -6.67 -27.37 26.04
N ASP A 20 -5.46 -27.92 26.10
CA ASP A 20 -4.30 -27.14 26.51
C ASP A 20 -4.24 -25.96 25.55
N ASN A 21 -4.69 -24.80 26.05
CA ASN A 21 -4.42 -23.52 25.41
C ASN A 21 -2.90 -23.31 25.48
N VAL A 22 -2.17 -23.89 24.57
CA VAL A 22 -0.88 -23.36 24.16
C VAL A 22 -1.24 -22.02 23.52
N ILE A 23 -1.24 -20.96 24.31
CA ILE A 23 -1.18 -19.59 23.82
C ILE A 23 0.19 -19.50 23.19
N ILE A 24 0.31 -19.87 21.92
CA ILE A 24 1.38 -19.38 21.10
C ILE A 24 1.06 -17.90 21.00
N ASP A 25 1.84 -17.09 21.68
CA ASP A 25 1.77 -15.61 21.60
C ASP A 25 2.35 -15.21 20.24
N ASP A 26 1.61 -15.57 19.20
CA ASP A 26 1.91 -15.33 17.79
C ASP A 26 1.18 -14.07 17.34
N THR A 27 1.09 -13.10 18.25
CA THR A 27 0.55 -11.78 17.91
C THR A 27 1.54 -11.10 16.97
N PRO A 28 1.14 -10.74 15.73
CA PRO A 28 2.02 -10.09 14.77
C PRO A 28 2.66 -8.84 15.36
N THR A 29 3.97 -8.75 15.27
CA THR A 29 4.77 -7.64 15.81
C THR A 29 4.84 -6.47 14.84
N GLU A 30 5.38 -5.33 15.28
CA GLU A 30 5.64 -4.18 14.40
C GLU A 30 6.69 -4.54 13.33
N GLU A 31 7.68 -5.36 13.65
CA GLU A 31 8.69 -5.88 12.73
C GLU A 31 8.05 -6.71 11.60
N ASP A 32 7.09 -7.59 11.94
CA ASP A 32 6.32 -8.34 10.95
C ASP A 32 5.52 -7.38 10.05
N GLY A 33 4.93 -6.35 10.66
CA GLY A 33 4.22 -5.29 9.95
C GLY A 33 5.11 -4.52 8.99
N ALA A 34 6.33 -4.19 9.41
CA ALA A 34 7.31 -3.47 8.60
C ALA A 34 7.72 -4.29 7.36
N ALA A 35 7.99 -5.58 7.54
CA ALA A 35 8.32 -6.49 6.43
C ALA A 35 7.16 -6.60 5.43
N VAL A 36 5.91 -6.73 5.91
CA VAL A 36 4.71 -6.74 5.06
C VAL A 36 4.55 -5.42 4.31
N ALA A 37 4.71 -4.27 4.99
CA ALA A 37 4.57 -2.95 4.37
C ALA A 37 5.63 -2.71 3.28
N ARG A 38 6.90 -3.06 3.57
CA ARG A 38 8.02 -2.99 2.59
C ARG A 38 7.76 -3.86 1.38
N THR A 39 7.33 -5.09 1.61
CA THR A 39 7.00 -6.04 0.56
C THR A 39 5.86 -5.52 -0.32
N LEU A 40 4.82 -4.97 0.28
CA LEU A 40 3.68 -4.42 -0.43
C LEU A 40 4.10 -3.24 -1.34
N VAL A 41 4.90 -2.30 -0.83
CA VAL A 41 5.41 -1.17 -1.60
C VAL A 41 6.31 -1.60 -2.74
N ASN A 42 7.11 -2.65 -2.56
CA ASN A 42 7.99 -3.19 -3.59
C ASN A 42 7.23 -3.97 -4.67
N ARG A 43 6.25 -4.78 -4.29
CA ARG A 43 5.50 -5.65 -5.22
C ARG A 43 4.47 -4.89 -6.03
N GLU A 44 3.77 -3.94 -5.43
CA GLU A 44 2.73 -3.15 -6.09
C GLU A 44 3.32 -1.99 -6.88
N SER A 45 2.51 -1.31 -7.70
CA SER A 45 3.01 -0.23 -8.56
C SER A 45 1.98 0.88 -8.83
N LEU A 46 0.79 0.76 -8.28
CA LEU A 46 -0.24 1.80 -8.28
C LEU A 46 -0.49 2.27 -6.86
N ALA A 47 -0.61 3.58 -6.67
CA ALA A 47 -0.95 4.17 -5.38
C ALA A 47 -2.16 5.08 -5.52
N ASN A 48 -3.04 5.05 -4.53
CA ASN A 48 -4.02 6.11 -4.37
C ASN A 48 -3.34 7.30 -3.69
N VAL A 49 -3.11 8.36 -4.44
CA VAL A 49 -2.58 9.63 -3.90
C VAL A 49 -3.74 10.44 -3.36
N ASN A 50 -3.81 10.55 -2.05
CA ASN A 50 -4.86 11.25 -1.32
C ASN A 50 -4.44 12.70 -1.07
N THR A 51 -5.33 13.65 -1.34
CA THR A 51 -5.08 15.08 -1.19
C THR A 51 -6.35 15.83 -0.79
N ILE A 52 -6.20 17.11 -0.43
CA ILE A 52 -7.34 18.01 -0.18
C ILE A 52 -7.45 19.00 -1.34
N LYS A 53 -8.57 18.96 -2.05
CA LYS A 53 -8.93 19.96 -3.06
C LYS A 53 -9.62 21.14 -2.39
N LEU A 54 -9.09 22.33 -2.58
CA LEU A 54 -9.71 23.58 -2.11
C LEU A 54 -10.67 24.11 -3.15
N ILE A 55 -11.93 24.29 -2.79
CA ILE A 55 -12.99 24.83 -3.66
C ILE A 55 -13.54 26.12 -3.04
N LYS A 56 -13.32 27.26 -3.69
CA LYS A 56 -13.95 28.52 -3.30
C LYS A 56 -15.43 28.49 -3.64
N GLN A 57 -16.27 28.81 -2.68
CA GLN A 57 -17.71 28.87 -2.82
C GLN A 57 -18.18 30.31 -3.12
N SER A 58 -19.39 30.43 -3.59
CA SER A 58 -19.99 31.75 -3.97
C SER A 58 -20.20 32.66 -2.75
N ASP A 59 -20.32 32.11 -1.56
CA ASP A 59 -20.44 32.85 -0.30
C ASP A 59 -19.08 33.31 0.28
N GLY A 60 -17.97 33.08 -0.43
CA GLY A 60 -16.61 33.42 -0.02
C GLY A 60 -15.93 32.39 0.87
N THR A 61 -16.62 31.34 1.30
CA THR A 61 -16.02 30.25 2.09
C THR A 61 -15.16 29.33 1.20
N THR A 62 -14.34 28.51 1.84
CA THR A 62 -13.52 27.51 1.14
C THR A 62 -13.90 26.12 1.64
N LEU A 63 -14.39 25.28 0.73
CA LEU A 63 -14.62 23.87 1.01
C LEU A 63 -13.30 23.10 0.86
N HIS A 64 -12.96 22.31 1.87
CA HIS A 64 -11.84 21.38 1.88
C HIS A 64 -12.37 19.99 1.52
N LEU A 65 -12.24 19.58 0.27
CA LEU A 65 -12.76 18.31 -0.23
C LEU A 65 -11.65 17.26 -0.29
N PRO A 66 -11.69 16.18 0.51
CA PRO A 66 -10.80 15.04 0.33
C PRO A 66 -11.02 14.40 -1.05
N VAL A 67 -9.94 14.19 -1.78
CA VAL A 67 -9.95 13.55 -3.09
C VAL A 67 -8.80 12.55 -3.18
N SER A 68 -8.99 11.53 -4.02
CA SER A 68 -7.99 10.51 -4.28
C SER A 68 -7.90 10.25 -5.79
N ALA A 69 -6.70 9.98 -6.27
CA ALA A 69 -6.47 9.54 -7.64
C ALA A 69 -5.44 8.41 -7.65
N VAL A 70 -5.63 7.47 -8.58
CA VAL A 70 -4.66 6.39 -8.79
C VAL A 70 -3.51 6.94 -9.63
N GLU A 71 -2.29 6.77 -9.15
CA GLU A 71 -1.07 7.25 -9.77
C GLU A 71 -0.06 6.10 -9.91
N TYR A 72 0.84 6.22 -10.88
CA TYR A 72 1.88 5.22 -11.15
C TYR A 72 3.10 5.48 -10.28
N TYR A 73 3.57 4.45 -9.59
CA TYR A 73 4.83 4.50 -8.84
C TYR A 73 5.67 3.24 -9.07
N ALA A 74 6.93 3.29 -8.68
CA ALA A 74 7.80 2.13 -8.57
C ALA A 74 8.87 2.34 -7.49
N ASP A 75 9.16 1.30 -6.69
CA ASP A 75 10.27 1.28 -5.74
C ASP A 75 11.56 0.83 -6.45
N CYS A 76 12.13 1.74 -7.26
CA CYS A 76 13.26 1.42 -8.15
C CYS A 76 14.61 1.30 -7.43
N ASP A 77 14.75 1.88 -6.26
CA ASP A 77 15.97 1.77 -5.46
C ASP A 77 15.87 0.63 -4.42
N ASN A 78 14.70 0.01 -4.31
CA ASN A 78 14.40 -1.03 -3.32
C ASN A 78 14.67 -0.56 -1.88
N ASP A 79 14.41 0.72 -1.61
CA ASP A 79 14.61 1.35 -0.30
C ASP A 79 13.29 1.75 0.40
N GLY A 80 12.15 1.51 -0.22
CA GLY A 80 10.83 1.85 0.30
C GLY A 80 10.41 3.27 0.07
N ASP A 81 11.24 4.07 -0.56
CA ASP A 81 10.95 5.44 -0.98
C ASP A 81 10.55 5.44 -2.47
N PRO A 82 9.26 5.28 -2.81
CA PRO A 82 8.85 5.05 -4.19
C PRO A 82 9.03 6.29 -5.07
N TYR A 83 9.39 6.06 -6.33
CA TYR A 83 9.35 7.07 -7.36
C TYR A 83 7.93 7.20 -7.93
N TRP A 84 7.46 8.41 -8.06
CA TRP A 84 6.21 8.78 -8.69
C TRP A 84 6.45 9.52 -10.01
N LEU A 85 5.82 9.09 -11.09
CA LEU A 85 5.80 9.82 -12.36
C LEU A 85 4.67 10.85 -12.31
N VAL A 86 5.04 12.08 -12.00
CA VAL A 86 4.11 13.18 -11.79
C VAL A 86 3.72 13.84 -13.11
N ILE A 87 2.43 13.88 -13.40
CA ILE A 87 1.89 14.71 -14.49
C ILE A 87 1.62 16.11 -13.94
N ASP A 88 2.26 17.14 -14.49
CA ASP A 88 2.24 18.50 -13.93
C ASP A 88 0.83 19.07 -13.74
N ILE A 89 -0.08 18.79 -14.68
CA ILE A 89 -1.48 19.22 -14.61
C ILE A 89 -2.38 18.27 -13.79
N GLY A 90 -1.83 17.17 -13.30
CA GLY A 90 -2.57 16.17 -12.53
C GLY A 90 -3.19 16.75 -11.25
N GLY A 91 -4.39 16.30 -10.93
CA GLY A 91 -5.13 16.82 -9.77
C GLY A 91 -4.37 16.69 -8.44
N PRO A 92 -3.78 15.53 -8.10
CA PRO A 92 -3.00 15.39 -6.86
C PRO A 92 -1.83 16.38 -6.81
N ASN A 93 -1.03 16.46 -7.88
CA ASN A 93 0.09 17.39 -7.95
C ASN A 93 -0.36 18.85 -7.77
N GLN A 94 -1.44 19.25 -8.45
CA GLN A 94 -1.99 20.61 -8.33
C GLN A 94 -2.50 20.94 -6.92
N ASN A 95 -3.01 19.96 -6.19
CA ASN A 95 -3.42 20.14 -4.81
C ASN A 95 -2.20 20.25 -3.87
N ILE A 96 -1.18 19.41 -4.06
CA ILE A 96 0.06 19.42 -3.28
C ILE A 96 0.81 20.76 -3.44
N ILE A 97 0.95 21.25 -4.68
CA ILE A 97 1.57 22.57 -4.96
C ILE A 97 0.83 23.71 -4.24
N LYS A 98 -0.47 23.57 -4.05
CA LYS A 98 -1.32 24.54 -3.31
C LYS A 98 -1.29 24.34 -1.79
N GLY A 99 -0.42 23.46 -1.29
CA GLY A 99 -0.22 23.23 0.15
C GLY A 99 -1.11 22.16 0.74
N SER A 100 -1.72 21.29 -0.08
CA SER A 100 -2.43 20.14 0.46
C SER A 100 -1.48 19.18 1.17
N PRO A 101 -1.80 18.70 2.38
CA PRO A 101 -1.22 17.46 2.87
C PRO A 101 -1.57 16.31 1.91
N PHE A 102 -0.77 15.26 1.95
CA PHE A 102 -1.00 14.10 1.09
C PHE A 102 -0.57 12.81 1.77
N SER A 103 -1.07 11.70 1.27
CA SER A 103 -0.60 10.36 1.60
C SER A 103 -0.74 9.45 0.37
N PHE A 104 0.07 8.39 0.34
CA PHE A 104 -0.07 7.32 -0.63
C PHE A 104 -0.72 6.13 0.07
N THR A 105 -1.76 5.58 -0.52
CA THR A 105 -2.36 4.33 -0.03
C THR A 105 -2.15 3.25 -1.09
N ILE A 106 -1.55 2.14 -0.67
CA ILE A 106 -1.21 0.99 -1.50
C ILE A 106 -1.82 -0.25 -0.85
N ARG A 107 -2.42 -1.12 -1.64
CA ARG A 107 -3.03 -2.36 -1.19
C ARG A 107 -2.69 -3.50 -2.14
N VAL A 108 -2.87 -4.71 -1.70
CA VAL A 108 -2.76 -5.90 -2.56
C VAL A 108 -3.65 -5.75 -3.79
N GLY A 109 -3.07 -5.99 -4.97
CA GLY A 109 -3.72 -5.86 -6.26
C GLY A 109 -3.64 -4.45 -6.88
N ASP A 110 -2.94 -3.51 -6.27
CA ASP A 110 -2.71 -2.18 -6.82
C ASP A 110 -1.54 -2.21 -7.84
N HIS A 111 -1.73 -3.00 -8.91
CA HIS A 111 -0.85 -3.09 -10.06
C HIS A 111 -1.66 -3.23 -11.36
N PRO A 112 -1.09 -2.94 -12.52
CA PRO A 112 -1.77 -3.12 -13.78
C PRO A 112 -2.13 -4.59 -14.05
N LYS A 113 -3.27 -4.86 -14.67
CA LYS A 113 -3.79 -6.21 -14.94
C LYS A 113 -2.88 -7.10 -15.81
N TYR A 114 -1.93 -6.52 -16.52
CA TYR A 114 -0.94 -7.26 -17.31
C TYR A 114 0.24 -7.77 -16.47
N ASP A 115 0.46 -7.18 -15.29
CA ASP A 115 1.51 -7.60 -14.34
C ASP A 115 0.99 -8.76 -13.50
N LYS A 116 1.08 -9.98 -14.07
CA LYS A 116 0.52 -11.19 -13.44
C LYS A 116 1.51 -11.95 -12.56
N ASP A 117 2.74 -11.47 -12.52
CA ASP A 117 3.81 -12.10 -11.74
C ASP A 117 3.89 -11.55 -10.31
N VAL A 118 3.02 -10.57 -9.98
CA VAL A 118 2.93 -10.02 -8.63
C VAL A 118 2.17 -11.01 -7.74
N SER A 119 2.84 -11.47 -6.69
CA SER A 119 2.20 -12.34 -5.69
C SER A 119 1.27 -11.51 -4.80
N ASP A 120 0.07 -12.02 -4.59
CA ASP A 120 -0.92 -11.47 -3.65
C ASP A 120 -0.91 -12.21 -2.28
N GLU A 121 0.05 -13.11 -2.09
CA GLU A 121 0.25 -13.83 -0.84
C GLU A 121 1.07 -13.00 0.16
N TYR A 122 0.50 -12.79 1.33
CA TYR A 122 1.13 -12.09 2.45
C TYR A 122 0.85 -12.81 3.77
N PRO A 123 1.79 -12.78 4.73
CA PRO A 123 1.57 -13.34 6.07
C PRO A 123 0.29 -12.76 6.69
N GLY A 124 -0.52 -13.64 7.25
CA GLY A 124 -1.77 -13.26 7.92
C GLY A 124 -2.94 -12.90 7.01
N SER A 125 -2.74 -12.80 5.69
CA SER A 125 -3.82 -12.52 4.74
C SER A 125 -4.84 -13.67 4.69
N ILE A 126 -6.05 -13.33 4.24
CA ILE A 126 -7.11 -14.29 3.97
C ILE A 126 -7.38 -14.28 2.48
N ASP A 127 -7.14 -15.43 1.84
CA ASP A 127 -7.34 -15.59 0.41
C ASP A 127 -8.76 -15.16 -0.03
N GLY A 128 -8.80 -14.38 -1.12
CA GLY A 128 -10.04 -13.84 -1.66
C GLY A 128 -10.71 -12.75 -0.81
N SER A 129 -10.11 -12.32 0.31
CA SER A 129 -10.67 -11.29 1.18
C SER A 129 -9.92 -9.97 1.08
N VAL A 130 -10.50 -8.97 0.42
CA VAL A 130 -9.93 -7.61 0.34
C VAL A 130 -9.75 -6.98 1.72
N ALA A 131 -10.67 -7.21 2.66
CA ALA A 131 -10.57 -6.71 4.03
C ALA A 131 -9.52 -7.48 4.86
N GLY A 132 -9.31 -8.74 4.52
CA GLY A 132 -8.30 -9.60 5.14
C GLY A 132 -6.93 -9.53 4.49
N SER A 133 -6.72 -8.66 3.48
CA SER A 133 -5.45 -8.45 2.80
C SER A 133 -4.77 -7.16 3.28
N PRO A 134 -3.42 -7.09 3.25
CA PRO A 134 -2.70 -5.92 3.71
C PRO A 134 -2.91 -4.69 2.82
N ARG A 135 -2.86 -3.55 3.48
CA ARG A 135 -2.84 -2.21 2.87
C ARG A 135 -2.02 -1.27 3.74
N VAL A 136 -1.21 -0.44 3.11
CA VAL A 136 -0.36 0.54 3.80
C VAL A 136 -0.69 1.95 3.36
N GLN A 137 -0.66 2.87 4.30
CA GLN A 137 -0.68 4.30 4.04
C GLN A 137 0.71 4.85 4.34
N LEU A 138 1.31 5.51 3.36
CA LEU A 138 2.60 6.17 3.49
C LEU A 138 2.39 7.68 3.59
N THR A 139 3.12 8.30 4.51
CA THR A 139 3.24 9.75 4.64
C THR A 139 4.71 10.15 4.58
N GLY A 140 4.98 11.39 4.23
CA GLY A 140 6.36 11.87 4.11
C GLY A 140 6.47 13.15 3.31
N SER A 141 7.64 13.34 2.70
CA SER A 141 7.95 14.49 1.88
C SER A 141 8.26 14.10 0.44
N LEU A 142 7.80 14.91 -0.52
CA LEU A 142 8.13 14.71 -1.93
C LEU A 142 9.37 15.51 -2.30
N ARG A 143 10.31 14.84 -2.96
CA ARG A 143 11.50 15.46 -3.56
C ARG A 143 11.42 15.32 -5.07
N SER A 144 11.35 16.44 -5.79
CA SER A 144 11.48 16.43 -7.25
C SER A 144 12.88 16.03 -7.65
N ILE A 145 12.98 15.15 -8.64
CA ILE A 145 14.23 14.63 -9.17
C ILE A 145 14.44 15.19 -10.57
N TYR A 146 15.58 15.83 -10.79
CA TYR A 146 15.96 16.43 -12.07
C TYR A 146 17.27 15.83 -12.55
N PHE A 147 17.38 15.64 -13.85
CA PHE A 147 18.57 15.13 -14.51
C PHE A 147 19.00 16.14 -15.59
N ASP A 148 20.12 16.82 -15.37
CA ASP A 148 20.67 17.79 -16.33
C ASP A 148 21.21 17.10 -17.58
N ASN A 149 21.69 15.87 -17.43
CA ASN A 149 22.22 15.07 -18.53
C ASN A 149 21.19 14.05 -19.01
N PRO A 150 20.76 14.08 -20.28
CA PRO A 150 19.83 13.08 -20.83
C PRO A 150 20.37 11.65 -20.80
N PHE A 151 21.70 11.48 -20.75
CA PHE A 151 22.39 10.19 -20.68
C PHE A 151 22.87 9.85 -19.27
N ASP A 152 22.33 10.49 -18.24
CA ASP A 152 22.65 10.16 -16.85
C ASP A 152 22.31 8.69 -16.58
N PRO A 153 23.28 7.87 -16.11
CA PRO A 153 23.03 6.45 -15.84
C PRO A 153 21.91 6.22 -14.82
N LYS A 154 21.74 7.11 -13.83
CA LYS A 154 20.67 7.02 -12.83
C LYS A 154 19.32 7.27 -13.47
N LYS A 155 19.21 8.26 -14.36
CA LYS A 155 18.02 8.53 -15.14
C LYS A 155 17.62 7.32 -15.97
N LEU A 156 18.58 6.75 -16.72
CA LEU A 156 18.32 5.59 -17.58
C LEU A 156 17.91 4.37 -16.77
N ALA A 157 18.52 4.15 -15.61
CA ALA A 157 18.14 3.07 -14.68
C ALA A 157 16.73 3.27 -14.13
N LEU A 158 16.38 4.48 -13.70
CA LEU A 158 15.04 4.82 -13.22
C LEU A 158 13.98 4.60 -14.31
N GLU A 159 14.19 5.15 -15.50
CA GLU A 159 13.25 4.98 -16.62
C GLU A 159 13.08 3.50 -17.00
N LYS A 160 14.16 2.74 -17.03
CA LYS A 160 14.13 1.30 -17.30
C LYS A 160 13.32 0.55 -16.25
N CYS A 161 13.62 0.77 -14.97
CA CYS A 161 12.88 0.16 -13.85
C CYS A 161 11.39 0.50 -13.93
N PHE A 162 11.07 1.78 -14.06
CA PHE A 162 9.69 2.24 -14.09
C PHE A 162 8.91 1.66 -15.27
N LEU A 163 9.51 1.60 -16.46
CA LEU A 163 8.88 1.04 -17.65
C LEU A 163 8.73 -0.48 -17.61
N GLN A 164 9.48 -1.18 -16.77
CA GLN A 164 9.23 -2.61 -16.52
C GLN A 164 7.89 -2.83 -15.82
N ARG A 165 7.51 -1.91 -14.93
CA ARG A 165 6.23 -1.94 -14.23
C ARG A 165 5.11 -1.28 -15.03
N HIS A 166 5.41 -0.24 -15.81
CA HIS A 166 4.48 0.60 -16.53
C HIS A 166 4.93 0.84 -17.98
N PRO A 167 4.84 -0.14 -18.88
CA PRO A 167 5.31 0.01 -20.28
C PRO A 167 4.62 1.15 -21.03
N ASP A 168 3.35 1.42 -20.72
CA ASP A 168 2.54 2.49 -21.31
C ASP A 168 3.00 3.89 -20.88
N ALA A 169 3.68 4.02 -19.73
CA ALA A 169 4.23 5.29 -19.24
C ALA A 169 5.28 5.90 -20.19
N SER A 170 5.81 5.11 -21.12
CA SER A 170 6.72 5.61 -22.18
C SER A 170 6.15 6.81 -22.94
N ALA A 171 4.81 6.92 -23.04
CA ALA A 171 4.14 8.01 -23.73
C ALA A 171 4.26 9.36 -23.01
N TRP A 172 4.48 9.35 -21.69
CA TRP A 172 4.54 10.58 -20.86
C TRP A 172 5.72 10.68 -19.91
N LEU A 173 6.79 9.93 -20.19
CA LEU A 173 8.07 10.13 -19.50
C LEU A 173 8.55 11.59 -19.64
N PRO A 174 9.23 12.14 -18.62
CA PRO A 174 9.84 13.48 -18.72
C PRO A 174 10.82 13.64 -19.89
N SER A 175 11.40 12.55 -20.35
CA SER A 175 12.29 12.49 -21.51
C SER A 175 11.57 12.48 -22.85
N ASN A 176 10.26 12.22 -22.87
CA ASN A 176 9.47 12.18 -24.10
C ASN A 176 8.95 13.58 -24.44
N TYR A 177 9.69 14.31 -25.31
CA TYR A 177 9.30 15.65 -25.77
C TYR A 177 8.06 15.67 -26.68
N LEU A 178 7.55 14.52 -27.12
CA LEU A 178 6.28 14.38 -27.84
C LEU A 178 5.09 14.17 -26.90
N SER A 179 5.33 14.07 -25.59
CA SER A 179 4.26 13.92 -24.61
C SER A 179 3.29 15.12 -24.68
N PRO A 180 1.98 14.89 -24.66
CA PRO A 180 0.98 15.97 -24.66
C PRO A 180 1.00 16.77 -23.35
N HIS A 181 1.58 16.23 -22.29
CA HIS A 181 1.65 16.86 -20.97
C HIS A 181 3.07 16.82 -20.45
N LYS A 182 3.46 17.89 -19.74
CA LYS A 182 4.71 17.90 -18.99
C LYS A 182 4.61 16.99 -17.78
N SER A 183 5.69 16.31 -17.50
CA SER A 183 5.85 15.43 -16.35
C SER A 183 7.23 15.61 -15.72
N HIS A 184 7.37 15.16 -14.48
CA HIS A 184 8.64 15.10 -13.79
C HIS A 184 8.67 13.90 -12.84
N TRP A 185 9.85 13.56 -12.38
CA TRP A 185 10.03 12.55 -11.36
C TRP A 185 9.95 13.19 -9.97
N ALA A 186 9.20 12.57 -9.07
CA ALA A 186 9.28 12.83 -7.65
C ALA A 186 9.60 11.53 -6.92
N LYS A 187 10.38 11.61 -5.85
CA LYS A 187 10.60 10.49 -4.92
C LYS A 187 9.91 10.84 -3.61
N LEU A 188 9.07 9.95 -3.12
CA LEU A 188 8.49 10.05 -1.77
C LEU A 188 9.56 9.58 -0.80
N LYS A 189 10.03 10.48 0.07
CA LYS A 189 10.75 10.07 1.26
C LYS A 189 9.72 9.73 2.33
N VAL A 190 9.64 8.48 2.70
CA VAL A 190 8.67 7.99 3.68
C VAL A 190 9.16 8.37 5.08
N ASP A 191 8.34 9.15 5.79
CA ASP A 191 8.58 9.53 7.18
C ASP A 191 7.64 8.80 8.15
N GLY A 192 6.58 8.15 7.64
CA GLY A 192 5.64 7.35 8.42
C GLY A 192 4.87 6.35 7.56
N ALA A 193 4.61 5.19 8.11
CA ALA A 193 3.81 4.15 7.51
C ALA A 193 2.76 3.65 8.50
N TYR A 194 1.51 3.54 8.06
CA TYR A 194 0.42 2.92 8.81
C TYR A 194 -0.05 1.69 8.08
N LEU A 195 0.11 0.51 8.68
CA LEU A 195 -0.31 -0.75 8.09
C LEU A 195 -1.62 -1.23 8.69
N ILE A 196 -2.49 -1.76 7.84
CA ILE A 196 -3.55 -2.68 8.20
C ILE A 196 -3.20 -4.00 7.51
N GLY A 197 -2.57 -4.92 8.23
CA GLY A 197 -2.07 -6.19 7.69
C GLY A 197 -3.13 -7.25 7.47
N GLY A 198 -4.41 -6.90 7.63
CA GLY A 198 -5.55 -7.79 7.54
C GLY A 198 -6.42 -7.69 8.79
N PHE A 199 -6.90 -8.83 9.31
CA PHE A 199 -7.62 -8.84 10.61
C PHE A 199 -6.62 -8.89 11.77
N GLY A 200 -6.87 -8.11 12.82
CA GLY A 200 -5.93 -7.83 13.91
C GLY A 200 -5.37 -9.03 14.68
N GLY A 201 -5.99 -10.19 14.62
CA GLY A 201 -5.44 -11.43 15.20
C GLY A 201 -4.52 -12.20 14.25
N ARG A 202 -4.29 -11.72 13.02
CA ARG A 202 -3.54 -12.42 11.97
C ARG A 202 -2.45 -11.57 11.33
N GLY A 203 -2.63 -10.26 11.29
CA GLY A 203 -1.68 -9.32 10.72
C GLY A 203 -1.55 -8.08 11.62
N TYR A 204 -0.39 -7.46 11.62
CA TYR A 204 -0.15 -6.24 12.38
C TYR A 204 -1.07 -5.11 11.92
N ILE A 205 -1.58 -4.33 12.85
CA ILE A 205 -2.36 -3.11 12.57
C ILE A 205 -1.80 -1.99 13.44
N GLY A 206 -1.22 -0.98 12.82
CA GLY A 206 -0.66 0.16 13.56
C GLY A 206 0.29 1.00 12.73
N GLU A 207 0.84 2.03 13.38
CA GLU A 207 1.96 2.81 12.88
C GLU A 207 3.23 1.94 12.88
N ILE A 208 4.11 2.19 11.92
CA ILE A 208 5.41 1.55 11.80
C ILE A 208 6.45 2.67 11.88
N ASP A 209 7.43 2.49 12.75
CA ASP A 209 8.56 3.39 12.87
C ASP A 209 9.31 3.52 11.54
N SER A 210 9.74 4.73 11.20
CA SER A 210 10.36 5.01 9.90
C SER A 210 11.70 4.27 9.72
N GLU A 211 12.52 4.12 10.76
CA GLU A 211 13.79 3.40 10.67
C GLU A 211 13.53 1.91 10.51
N LEU A 212 12.54 1.38 11.24
CA LEU A 212 12.11 0.00 11.13
C LEU A 212 11.55 -0.29 9.73
N TYR A 213 10.70 0.59 9.19
CA TYR A 213 10.16 0.48 7.84
C TYR A 213 11.28 0.36 6.79
N HIS A 214 12.29 1.25 6.84
CA HIS A 214 13.37 1.25 5.84
C HIS A 214 14.37 0.10 6.00
N SER A 215 14.53 -0.42 7.22
CA SER A 215 15.45 -1.53 7.49
C SER A 215 14.83 -2.91 7.31
N ALA A 216 13.51 -3.00 7.15
CA ALA A 216 12.82 -4.28 7.06
C ALA A 216 13.11 -4.99 5.73
N ASP A 217 13.28 -6.29 5.80
CA ASP A 217 13.47 -7.16 4.64
C ASP A 217 12.17 -7.33 3.85
N ILE A 218 12.33 -7.54 2.55
CA ILE A 218 11.22 -7.92 1.67
C ILE A 218 11.00 -9.43 1.80
N ILE A 219 9.75 -9.83 1.98
CA ILE A 219 9.33 -11.24 2.07
C ILE A 219 9.38 -11.84 0.67
N GLU A 220 10.11 -12.96 0.51
CA GLU A 220 10.22 -13.71 -0.75
C GLU A 220 8.92 -14.41 -1.18
#